data_ffa181356da7f1980efca49a84d9d254
#
_entry.id   ffa181356da7f1980efca49a84d9d254
#
_cell.length_a   1.000
_cell.length_b   1.000
_cell.length_c   1.000
_cell.angle_alpha   90.00
_cell.angle_beta   90.00
_cell.angle_gamma   90.00
#
_symmetry.space_group_name_H-M   'P 1'
#
loop_
_entity.id
_entity.type
_entity.pdbx_description
1 polymer ?
#
loop_
_entity_poly.entity_id
_entity_poly.type
_entity_poly.pdbx_seq_one_letter_code
_entity_poly.pdbx_strand_id
1 'polypeptide(L)'
;MIIPQAHFSMFLEHRIKGQNWKAAFSRINGKSVDFLICNNEMKPLFAVELDDSTHNRLERQKRDIFVNSIMNNANMPLLRFKAGEWNNETIKQKVYQVFQTHASVNTDFQKSTTLNQD
;
A
#
# COMPACT_ATOMS: atom_id res chain seq x y z
N MET A 1 2.63 -6.36 11.48
CA MET A 1 1.99 -7.55 10.87
C MET A 1 2.02 -7.43 9.36
N ILE A 2 2.33 -8.51 8.68
CA ILE A 2 2.42 -8.56 7.22
C ILE A 2 1.35 -9.54 6.71
N ILE A 3 0.49 -9.08 5.80
CA ILE A 3 -0.54 -9.91 5.18
C ILE A 3 -0.19 -10.09 3.70
N PRO A 4 0.15 -11.32 3.26
CA PRO A 4 0.45 -11.55 1.85
C PRO A 4 -0.83 -11.61 1.02
N GLN A 5 -0.73 -11.19 -0.25
CA GLN A 5 -1.81 -11.28 -1.23
C GLN A 5 -3.12 -10.68 -0.71
N ALA A 6 -3.05 -9.49 -0.12
CA ALA A 6 -4.23 -8.81 0.42
C ALA A 6 -5.05 -8.19 -0.71
N HIS A 7 -6.33 -8.56 -0.80
CA HIS A 7 -7.24 -7.98 -1.78
C HIS A 7 -7.45 -6.49 -1.50
N PHE A 8 -7.57 -5.69 -2.56
CA PHE A 8 -7.82 -4.26 -2.41
C PHE A 8 -9.10 -3.97 -1.61
N SER A 9 -10.15 -4.78 -1.79
CA SER A 9 -11.39 -4.62 -1.03
C SER A 9 -11.19 -4.77 0.47
N MET A 10 -10.21 -5.56 0.88
CA MET A 10 -9.94 -5.82 2.28
C MET A 10 -9.52 -4.57 3.05
N PHE A 11 -8.79 -3.65 2.40
CA PHE A 11 -8.22 -2.50 3.11
C PHE A 11 -8.58 -1.13 2.52
N LEU A 12 -9.26 -1.08 1.38
CA LEU A 12 -9.61 0.19 0.72
C LEU A 12 -11.10 0.50 0.73
N GLU A 13 -11.96 -0.49 0.86
CA GLU A 13 -13.41 -0.33 0.64
C GLU A 13 -14.01 0.83 1.44
N HIS A 14 -13.63 0.94 2.70
CA HIS A 14 -14.15 1.99 3.58
C HIS A 14 -13.41 3.32 3.48
N ARG A 15 -12.33 3.36 2.71
CA ARG A 15 -11.50 4.56 2.55
C ARG A 15 -11.79 5.33 1.28
N ILE A 16 -12.42 4.68 0.28
CA ILE A 16 -12.71 5.30 -1.01
C ILE A 16 -13.79 6.35 -0.83
N LYS A 17 -13.51 7.56 -1.31
CA LYS A 17 -14.41 8.72 -1.19
C LYS A 17 -14.93 9.12 -2.56
N GLY A 18 -16.26 9.38 -2.62
CA GLY A 18 -16.90 9.83 -3.85
C GLY A 18 -17.40 8.69 -4.71
N GLN A 19 -18.58 8.89 -5.30
CA GLN A 19 -19.29 7.86 -6.05
C GLN A 19 -18.53 7.41 -7.30
N ASN A 20 -17.90 8.37 -8.00
CA ASN A 20 -17.12 8.06 -9.19
C ASN A 20 -15.91 7.19 -8.86
N TRP A 21 -15.27 7.44 -7.72
CA TRP A 21 -14.13 6.64 -7.28
C TRP A 21 -14.54 5.25 -6.82
N LYS A 22 -15.72 5.11 -6.22
CA LYS A 22 -16.27 3.80 -5.85
C LYS A 22 -16.52 2.95 -7.09
N ALA A 23 -17.05 3.56 -8.15
CA ALA A 23 -17.26 2.88 -9.43
C ALA A 23 -15.92 2.45 -10.05
N ALA A 24 -14.93 3.32 -10.02
CA ALA A 24 -13.59 2.99 -10.50
C ALA A 24 -12.96 1.86 -9.68
N PHE A 25 -13.10 1.90 -8.37
CA PHE A 25 -12.57 0.88 -7.47
C PHE A 25 -13.15 -0.51 -7.76
N SER A 26 -14.40 -0.58 -8.21
CA SER A 26 -15.03 -1.87 -8.51
C SER A 26 -14.24 -2.67 -9.55
N ARG A 27 -13.39 -2.03 -10.35
CA ARG A 27 -12.55 -2.70 -11.35
C ARG A 27 -11.40 -3.48 -10.75
N ILE A 28 -10.97 -3.13 -9.54
CA ILE A 28 -9.80 -3.75 -8.90
C ILE A 28 -10.10 -4.38 -7.55
N ASN A 29 -11.34 -4.32 -7.05
CA ASN A 29 -11.66 -4.78 -5.71
C ASN A 29 -11.33 -6.26 -5.47
N GLY A 30 -11.38 -7.09 -6.52
CA GLY A 30 -11.02 -8.51 -6.45
C GLY A 30 -9.55 -8.81 -6.70
N LYS A 31 -8.75 -7.79 -7.04
CA LYS A 31 -7.30 -7.93 -7.22
C LYS A 31 -6.60 -7.70 -5.89
N SER A 32 -5.30 -8.05 -5.83
CA SER A 32 -4.55 -7.97 -4.58
C SER A 32 -3.21 -7.27 -4.76
N VAL A 33 -2.68 -6.75 -3.66
CA VAL A 33 -1.28 -6.35 -3.55
C VAL A 33 -0.45 -7.53 -3.06
N ASP A 34 0.88 -7.48 -3.27
CA ASP A 34 1.73 -8.57 -2.81
C ASP A 34 1.76 -8.66 -1.29
N PHE A 35 1.86 -7.52 -0.60
CA PHE A 35 1.86 -7.47 0.86
C PHE A 35 1.13 -6.23 1.36
N LEU A 36 0.41 -6.42 2.46
CA LEU A 36 -0.19 -5.32 3.22
C LEU A 36 0.48 -5.28 4.59
N ILE A 37 1.00 -4.12 4.96
CA ILE A 37 1.64 -3.92 6.25
C ILE A 37 0.65 -3.24 7.19
N CYS A 38 0.40 -3.89 8.32
CA CYS A 38 -0.54 -3.41 9.33
C CYS A 38 0.17 -3.21 10.67
N ASN A 39 -0.44 -2.40 11.53
CA ASN A 39 0.03 -2.29 12.91
C ASN A 39 -0.44 -3.49 13.74
N ASN A 40 -0.16 -3.50 15.04
CA ASN A 40 -0.52 -4.61 15.92
C ASN A 40 -2.03 -4.74 16.13
N GLU A 41 -2.80 -3.71 15.83
CA GLU A 41 -4.26 -3.74 15.89
C GLU A 41 -4.87 -4.12 14.55
N MET A 42 -4.06 -4.61 13.63
CA MET A 42 -4.44 -4.97 12.25
C MET A 42 -4.94 -3.78 11.41
N LYS A 43 -4.56 -2.56 11.78
CA LYS A 43 -4.88 -1.39 10.99
C LYS A 43 -3.90 -1.27 9.84
N PRO A 44 -4.36 -1.18 8.58
CA PRO A 44 -3.48 -1.05 7.43
C PRO A 44 -2.66 0.25 7.48
N LEU A 45 -1.36 0.15 7.25
CA LEU A 45 -0.44 1.28 7.23
C LEU A 45 0.00 1.62 5.81
N PHE A 46 0.44 0.64 5.06
CA PHE A 46 0.82 0.80 3.66
C PHE A 46 0.84 -0.56 2.95
N ALA A 47 0.75 -0.51 1.62
CA ALA A 47 0.82 -1.70 0.77
C ALA A 47 2.16 -1.77 0.05
N VAL A 48 2.55 -2.98 -0.35
CA VAL A 48 3.81 -3.25 -1.04
C VAL A 48 3.54 -4.07 -2.29
N GLU A 49 4.12 -3.68 -3.42
CA GLU A 49 4.14 -4.46 -4.65
C GLU A 49 5.57 -4.67 -5.12
N LEU A 50 5.84 -5.92 -5.56
CA LEU A 50 7.12 -6.30 -6.13
C LEU A 50 6.96 -6.36 -7.65
N ASP A 51 7.78 -5.59 -8.37
CA ASP A 51 7.70 -5.50 -9.83
C ASP A 51 8.80 -6.35 -10.45
N ASP A 52 8.43 -7.39 -11.17
CA ASP A 52 9.38 -8.27 -11.85
C ASP A 52 9.71 -7.84 -13.28
N SER A 53 9.06 -6.82 -13.79
CA SER A 53 9.29 -6.15 -15.08
C SER A 53 9.27 -7.06 -16.33
N THR A 54 8.70 -8.25 -16.25
CA THR A 54 8.70 -9.20 -17.36
C THR A 54 7.51 -9.07 -18.31
N HIS A 55 6.55 -8.18 -18.05
CA HIS A 55 5.30 -8.05 -18.80
C HIS A 55 5.17 -6.73 -19.54
N ASN A 56 4.16 -6.64 -20.38
CA ASN A 56 3.86 -5.48 -21.23
C ASN A 56 3.92 -4.17 -20.43
N ARG A 57 4.92 -3.37 -20.75
CA ARG A 57 5.26 -2.14 -20.01
C ARG A 57 4.13 -1.10 -20.06
N LEU A 58 3.48 -0.96 -21.22
CA LEU A 58 2.43 0.04 -21.41
C LEU A 58 1.17 -0.27 -20.60
N GLU A 59 0.70 -1.51 -20.67
CA GLU A 59 -0.48 -1.90 -19.90
C GLU A 59 -0.23 -1.84 -18.42
N ARG A 60 0.97 -2.23 -17.98
CA ARG A 60 1.35 -2.17 -16.58
C ARG A 60 1.43 -0.74 -16.08
N GLN A 61 1.96 0.18 -16.90
CA GLN A 61 1.99 1.60 -16.56
C GLN A 61 0.58 2.17 -16.39
N LYS A 62 -0.34 1.83 -17.30
CA LYS A 62 -1.74 2.27 -17.21
C LYS A 62 -2.40 1.74 -15.93
N ARG A 63 -2.17 0.46 -15.64
CA ARG A 63 -2.68 -0.15 -14.40
C ARG A 63 -2.12 0.57 -13.17
N ASP A 64 -0.82 0.81 -13.15
CA ASP A 64 -0.15 1.45 -12.02
C ASP A 64 -0.66 2.87 -11.79
N ILE A 65 -0.86 3.65 -12.85
CA ILE A 65 -1.43 4.99 -12.75
C ILE A 65 -2.84 4.92 -12.16
N PHE A 66 -3.65 3.99 -12.62
CA PHE A 66 -5.01 3.81 -12.12
C PHE A 66 -5.02 3.41 -10.65
N VAL A 67 -4.20 2.43 -10.28
CA VAL A 67 -4.07 1.98 -8.88
C VAL A 67 -3.56 3.11 -7.99
N ASN A 68 -2.56 3.87 -8.46
CA ASN A 68 -2.03 5.01 -7.70
C ASN A 68 -3.11 6.04 -7.41
N SER A 69 -3.96 6.33 -8.40
CA SER A 69 -5.04 7.30 -8.22
C SER A 69 -6.04 6.85 -7.16
N ILE A 70 -6.39 5.56 -7.16
CA ILE A 70 -7.29 4.99 -6.15
C ILE A 70 -6.64 5.01 -4.76
N MET A 71 -5.38 4.61 -4.68
CA MET A 71 -4.65 4.62 -3.41
C MET A 71 -4.53 6.03 -2.84
N ASN A 72 -4.30 7.03 -3.70
CA ASN A 72 -4.27 8.43 -3.28
C ASN A 72 -5.62 8.90 -2.75
N ASN A 73 -6.72 8.53 -3.43
CA ASN A 73 -8.07 8.85 -2.95
C ASN A 73 -8.31 8.27 -1.56
N ALA A 74 -7.85 7.05 -1.33
CA ALA A 74 -7.99 6.35 -0.06
C ALA A 74 -6.95 6.79 1.00
N ASN A 75 -6.02 7.65 0.64
CA ASN A 75 -4.90 8.06 1.49
C ASN A 75 -4.12 6.84 2.02
N MET A 76 -3.85 5.89 1.12
CA MET A 76 -3.12 4.67 1.44
C MET A 76 -1.79 4.65 0.66
N PRO A 77 -0.64 4.69 1.36
CA PRO A 77 0.65 4.62 0.67
C PRO A 77 0.86 3.27 -0.02
N LEU A 78 1.47 3.30 -1.19
CA LEU A 78 1.85 2.10 -1.93
C LEU A 78 3.33 2.18 -2.28
N LEU A 79 4.10 1.24 -1.78
CA LEU A 79 5.52 1.10 -2.09
C LEU A 79 5.70 0.06 -3.19
N ARG A 80 6.47 0.42 -4.23
CA ARG A 80 6.85 -0.49 -5.29
C ARG A 80 8.35 -0.71 -5.27
N PHE A 81 8.75 -1.98 -5.42
CA PHE A 81 10.15 -2.38 -5.51
C PHE A 81 10.38 -3.09 -6.82
N LYS A 82 11.36 -2.63 -7.59
CA LYS A 82 11.80 -3.30 -8.80
C LYS A 82 12.82 -4.39 -8.47
N ALA A 83 13.10 -5.26 -9.45
CA ALA A 83 14.14 -6.25 -9.30
C ALA A 83 15.47 -5.54 -8.91
N GLY A 84 16.16 -6.07 -7.91
CA GLY A 84 17.38 -5.47 -7.39
C GLY A 84 17.19 -4.45 -6.28
N GLU A 85 15.97 -3.92 -6.11
CA GLU A 85 15.68 -2.97 -5.03
C GLU A 85 15.27 -3.67 -3.72
N TRP A 86 15.03 -4.97 -3.75
CA TRP A 86 14.61 -5.72 -2.56
C TRP A 86 15.83 -6.05 -1.70
N ASN A 87 16.39 -5.05 -1.07
CA ASN A 87 17.53 -5.15 -0.17
C ASN A 87 17.28 -4.27 1.06
N ASN A 88 18.00 -4.54 2.14
CA ASN A 88 17.76 -3.90 3.43
C ASN A 88 17.81 -2.38 3.36
N GLU A 89 18.78 -1.84 2.63
CA GLU A 89 18.95 -0.38 2.57
C GLU A 89 17.82 0.30 1.80
N THR A 90 17.48 -0.20 0.62
CA THR A 90 16.40 0.38 -0.19
C THR A 90 15.06 0.25 0.52
N ILE A 91 14.80 -0.89 1.15
CA ILE A 91 13.57 -1.11 1.92
C ILE A 91 13.47 -0.08 3.05
N LYS A 92 14.56 0.10 3.82
CA LYS A 92 14.58 1.08 4.91
C LYS A 92 14.32 2.50 4.42
N GLN A 93 14.94 2.89 3.32
CA GLN A 93 14.77 4.23 2.75
C GLN A 93 13.33 4.48 2.33
N LYS A 94 12.71 3.55 1.60
CA LYS A 94 11.34 3.71 1.13
C LYS A 94 10.33 3.71 2.28
N VAL A 95 10.49 2.85 3.26
CA VAL A 95 9.64 2.81 4.45
C VAL A 95 9.79 4.11 5.25
N TYR A 96 11.01 4.59 5.41
CA TYR A 96 11.26 5.87 6.10
C TYR A 96 10.55 7.03 5.41
N GLN A 97 10.58 7.07 4.08
CA GLN A 97 9.86 8.11 3.32
C GLN A 97 8.36 8.08 3.57
N VAL A 98 7.77 6.88 3.67
CA VAL A 98 6.35 6.75 4.00
C VAL A 98 6.05 7.40 5.35
N PHE A 99 6.87 7.14 6.35
CA PHE A 99 6.66 7.72 7.69
C PHE A 99 6.84 9.23 7.70
N GLN A 100 7.67 9.78 6.83
CA GLN A 100 7.86 11.23 6.74
C GLN A 100 6.72 11.93 5.99
N THR A 101 6.22 11.32 4.91
CA THR A 101 5.23 11.95 4.03
C THR A 101 3.79 11.65 4.43
N HIS A 102 3.55 10.64 5.28
CA HIS A 102 2.23 10.23 5.71
C HIS A 102 2.16 10.21 7.24
N ALA A 103 1.79 11.36 7.82
CA ALA A 103 1.76 11.55 9.27
C ALA A 103 0.87 10.53 9.98
N SER A 104 -0.24 10.12 9.37
CA SER A 104 -1.14 9.12 9.95
C SER A 104 -0.47 7.76 10.10
N VAL A 105 0.36 7.36 9.13
CA VAL A 105 1.11 6.09 9.19
C VAL A 105 2.11 6.13 10.34
N ASN A 106 2.85 7.22 10.47
CA ASN A 106 3.82 7.38 11.55
C ASN A 106 3.14 7.33 12.93
N THR A 107 2.02 8.03 13.08
CA THR A 107 1.26 8.03 14.33
C THR A 107 0.78 6.62 14.68
N ASP A 108 0.24 5.89 13.72
CA ASP A 108 -0.25 4.53 13.94
C ASP A 108 0.89 3.58 14.29
N PHE A 109 2.05 3.74 13.65
CA PHE A 109 3.24 2.95 13.97
C PHE A 109 3.73 3.24 15.39
N GLN A 110 3.78 4.51 15.80
CA GLN A 110 4.21 4.89 17.14
C GLN A 110 3.27 4.35 18.21
N LYS A 111 1.97 4.35 17.97
CA LYS A 111 1.00 3.74 18.89
C LYS A 111 1.28 2.25 19.09
N SER A 112 1.52 1.51 18.00
CA SER A 112 1.87 0.09 18.07
C SER A 112 3.14 -0.14 18.89
N THR A 113 4.17 0.69 18.66
CA THR A 113 5.44 0.59 19.36
C THR A 113 5.24 0.86 20.85
N THR A 114 4.46 1.90 21.20
CA THR A 114 4.17 2.24 22.59
C THR A 114 3.45 1.10 23.31
N LEU A 115 2.47 0.49 22.65
CA LEU A 115 1.72 -0.64 23.23
C LEU A 115 2.61 -1.86 23.43
N ASN A 116 3.64 -2.04 22.61
CA ASN A 116 4.57 -3.17 22.71
C ASN A 116 5.66 -2.98 23.76
N GLN A 117 5.85 -1.77 24.28
CA GLN A 117 6.86 -1.46 25.29
C GLN A 117 6.41 -1.77 26.72
N ASP A 118 5.15 -2.04 26.90
CA ASP A 118 4.60 -2.44 28.18
C ASP A 118 4.74 -3.97 28.41
#